data_6128dcf6e12f1c7eecb7eb886f8026b6
#
_entry.id   6128dcf6e12f1c7eecb7eb886f8026b6
#
_cell.length_a   1.000
_cell.length_b   1.000
_cell.length_c   1.000
_cell.angle_alpha   90.00
_cell.angle_beta   90.00
_cell.angle_gamma   90.00
#
_symmetry.space_group_name_H-M   'P 1'
#
loop_
_entity.id
_entity.type
_entity.pdbx_description
1 polymer ?
#
loop_
_entity_poly.entity_id
_entity_poly.type
_entity_poly.pdbx_seq_one_letter_code
_entity_poly.pdbx_strand_id
1 'polypeptide(L)'
;MTAVITGGLGFIGSHLVDRCLAEGMDVLVIDDCRSTKQRATELWPSEPRVRFLMSDCRHVVLPVRAEVVFHLASPVGPVGVLNRAGHITPEVVEGSRAAARWAMRDQVPMIDVSTSEVYGGGDQGLCAETMPRIVEPGAWARLEYQTAKLAAEVMLLNTADLDVRIIRPFNVAGPRQSPAGGFVLPRLVQQALTGQPLTVYTPGTQRRALTHVLDIVDGIWLAWRKGEANRDYNLGNPGNTCSMMALAHEVADYVGGADVTVVDPVGLHGEQFKEAAEKFPDATRAITELGWHPSRSRQQIIADTVEWAR
;
A
#
# COMPACT_ATOMS: atom_id res chain seq x y z
N MET A 1 -15.78 10.77 17.49
CA MET A 1 -14.90 9.60 17.33
C MET A 1 -13.68 10.00 16.50
N THR A 2 -12.44 9.80 17.01
CA THR A 2 -11.23 10.24 16.29
C THR A 2 -10.41 9.06 15.80
N ALA A 3 -10.26 8.92 14.49
CA ALA A 3 -9.29 8.03 13.87
C ALA A 3 -7.92 8.74 13.77
N VAL A 4 -6.84 8.06 14.12
CA VAL A 4 -5.47 8.53 13.88
C VAL A 4 -4.91 7.77 12.70
N ILE A 5 -4.50 8.48 11.64
CA ILE A 5 -4.01 7.88 10.40
C ILE A 5 -2.60 8.41 10.11
N THR A 6 -1.59 7.57 10.21
CA THR A 6 -0.24 7.91 9.73
C THR A 6 -0.11 7.59 8.25
N GLY A 7 0.61 8.42 7.49
CA GLY A 7 0.67 8.27 6.04
C GLY A 7 -0.65 8.62 5.34
N GLY A 8 -1.48 9.48 5.97
CA GLY A 8 -2.82 9.79 5.49
C GLY A 8 -2.86 10.65 4.22
N LEU A 9 -1.76 11.29 3.82
CA LEU A 9 -1.63 11.95 2.50
C LEU A 9 -1.10 10.99 1.42
N GLY A 10 -0.72 9.77 1.79
CA GLY A 10 -0.31 8.73 0.86
C GLY A 10 -1.47 8.16 0.06
N PHE A 11 -1.16 7.28 -0.89
CA PHE A 11 -2.12 6.67 -1.81
C PHE A 11 -3.28 5.98 -1.08
N ILE A 12 -3.02 4.93 -0.29
CA ILE A 12 -4.08 4.21 0.44
C ILE A 12 -4.64 5.08 1.57
N GLY A 13 -3.76 5.79 2.29
CA GLY A 13 -4.13 6.60 3.45
C GLY A 13 -5.17 7.68 3.13
N SER A 14 -5.04 8.37 1.99
CA SER A 14 -5.98 9.44 1.61
C SER A 14 -7.39 8.92 1.34
N HIS A 15 -7.53 7.73 0.77
CA HIS A 15 -8.83 7.08 0.61
C HIS A 15 -9.40 6.55 1.94
N LEU A 16 -8.52 6.14 2.86
CA LEU A 16 -8.96 5.72 4.20
C LEU A 16 -9.48 6.93 5.01
N VAL A 17 -8.87 8.11 4.86
CA VAL A 17 -9.40 9.36 5.44
C VAL A 17 -10.80 9.64 4.91
N ASP A 18 -11.01 9.55 3.57
CA ASP A 18 -12.34 9.73 2.97
C ASP A 18 -13.35 8.73 3.55
N ARG A 19 -12.95 7.48 3.74
CA ARG A 19 -13.83 6.47 4.36
C ARG A 19 -14.19 6.82 5.79
N CYS A 20 -13.23 7.22 6.61
CA CYS A 20 -13.50 7.65 7.99
C CYS A 20 -14.47 8.85 8.05
N LEU A 21 -14.29 9.81 7.15
CA LEU A 21 -15.19 10.97 7.05
C LEU A 21 -16.59 10.58 6.63
N ALA A 22 -16.74 9.66 5.69
CA ALA A 22 -18.04 9.14 5.25
C ALA A 22 -18.79 8.41 6.38
N GLU A 23 -18.05 7.79 7.31
CA GLU A 23 -18.59 7.14 8.50
C GLU A 23 -18.77 8.10 9.69
N GLY A 24 -18.61 9.41 9.48
CA GLY A 24 -18.86 10.44 10.49
C GLY A 24 -17.75 10.62 11.53
N MET A 25 -16.54 10.13 11.28
CA MET A 25 -15.42 10.26 12.20
C MET A 25 -14.66 11.58 12.03
N ASP A 26 -14.08 12.07 13.11
CA ASP A 26 -12.98 13.02 13.05
C ASP A 26 -11.69 12.28 12.70
N VAL A 27 -10.77 12.91 11.98
CA VAL A 27 -9.52 12.30 11.58
C VAL A 27 -8.32 13.18 11.94
N LEU A 28 -7.34 12.60 12.62
CA LEU A 28 -6.01 13.19 12.75
C LEU A 28 -5.07 12.50 11.74
N VAL A 29 -4.69 13.24 10.71
CA VAL A 29 -3.70 12.81 9.72
C VAL A 29 -2.31 13.22 10.19
N ILE A 30 -1.37 12.27 10.22
CA ILE A 30 0.05 12.50 10.50
C ILE A 30 0.84 12.04 9.28
N ASP A 31 1.55 12.95 8.62
CA ASP A 31 2.33 12.66 7.42
C ASP A 31 3.52 13.62 7.33
N ASP A 32 4.68 13.14 6.94
CA ASP A 32 5.88 13.96 6.77
C ASP A 32 6.01 14.55 5.36
N CYS A 33 5.08 14.23 4.47
CA CYS A 33 4.97 14.70 3.08
C CYS A 33 6.16 14.35 2.17
N ARG A 34 7.08 13.45 2.59
CA ARG A 34 8.28 13.13 1.79
C ARG A 34 7.98 12.31 0.54
N SER A 35 6.94 11.48 0.56
CA SER A 35 6.58 10.56 -0.53
C SER A 35 5.35 10.96 -1.32
N THR A 36 4.70 12.07 -0.98
CA THR A 36 3.50 12.57 -1.67
C THR A 36 3.65 14.03 -2.09
N LYS A 37 3.01 14.40 -3.21
CA LYS A 37 2.80 15.78 -3.62
C LYS A 37 1.41 16.29 -3.23
N GLN A 38 0.55 15.41 -2.72
CA GLN A 38 -0.81 15.79 -2.30
C GLN A 38 -0.75 16.67 -1.05
N ARG A 39 -1.67 17.62 -0.97
CA ARG A 39 -1.82 18.50 0.19
C ARG A 39 -3.16 18.25 0.85
N ALA A 40 -3.18 18.28 2.17
CA ALA A 40 -4.41 18.11 2.95
C ALA A 40 -5.49 19.14 2.55
N THR A 41 -5.09 20.37 2.27
CA THR A 41 -5.99 21.46 1.82
C THR A 41 -6.57 21.26 0.42
N GLU A 42 -5.94 20.44 -0.41
CA GLU A 42 -6.42 20.09 -1.75
C GLU A 42 -7.36 18.88 -1.68
N LEU A 43 -7.05 17.90 -0.84
CA LEU A 43 -7.86 16.70 -0.68
C LEU A 43 -9.14 16.96 0.12
N TRP A 44 -9.04 17.77 1.17
CA TRP A 44 -10.15 18.06 2.10
C TRP A 44 -10.27 19.57 2.36
N PRO A 45 -10.63 20.35 1.33
CA PRO A 45 -10.77 21.79 1.47
C PRO A 45 -11.89 22.12 2.48
N SER A 46 -11.52 22.84 3.54
CA SER A 46 -12.47 23.27 4.57
C SER A 46 -13.25 22.14 5.30
N GLU A 47 -12.72 20.91 5.34
CA GLU A 47 -13.32 19.82 6.14
C GLU A 47 -12.88 19.95 7.62
N PRO A 48 -13.75 20.41 8.52
CA PRO A 48 -13.35 20.73 9.91
C PRO A 48 -13.03 19.48 10.74
N ARG A 49 -13.45 18.29 10.28
CA ARG A 49 -13.19 17.01 10.94
C ARG A 49 -11.79 16.46 10.62
N VAL A 50 -11.08 17.04 9.64
CA VAL A 50 -9.70 16.66 9.32
C VAL A 50 -8.75 17.63 10.02
N ARG A 51 -7.93 17.08 10.91
CA ARG A 51 -6.77 17.78 11.46
C ARG A 51 -5.51 17.18 10.86
N PHE A 52 -4.62 18.02 10.37
CA PHE A 52 -3.37 17.61 9.75
C PHE A 52 -2.17 18.05 10.59
N LEU A 53 -1.28 17.09 10.85
CA LEU A 53 0.01 17.31 11.51
C LEU A 53 1.13 16.88 10.57
N MET A 54 1.85 17.87 10.01
CA MET A 54 3.03 17.60 9.18
C MET A 54 4.20 17.23 10.09
N SER A 55 4.43 15.93 10.26
CA SER A 55 5.50 15.40 11.12
C SER A 55 5.81 13.95 10.79
N ASP A 56 7.04 13.55 11.09
CA ASP A 56 7.41 12.14 11.19
C ASP A 56 6.71 11.54 12.42
N CYS A 57 5.94 10.47 12.21
CA CYS A 57 5.15 9.84 13.27
C CYS A 57 5.98 9.35 14.46
N ARG A 58 7.26 9.06 14.24
CA ARG A 58 8.21 8.64 15.31
C ARG A 58 8.39 9.70 16.41
N HIS A 59 8.20 10.96 16.06
CA HIS A 59 8.46 12.11 16.95
C HIS A 59 7.19 12.78 17.48
N VAL A 60 6.02 12.25 17.15
CA VAL A 60 4.75 12.84 17.57
C VAL A 60 4.35 12.38 18.96
N VAL A 61 3.99 13.33 19.80
CA VAL A 61 3.16 13.11 20.98
C VAL A 61 1.72 13.37 20.56
N LEU A 62 0.86 12.36 20.62
CA LEU A 62 -0.52 12.48 20.15
C LEU A 62 -1.31 13.54 20.96
N PRO A 63 -1.83 14.59 20.29
CA PRO A 63 -2.57 15.66 20.96
C PRO A 63 -4.04 15.32 21.23
N VAL A 64 -4.47 14.10 20.88
CA VAL A 64 -5.84 13.62 20.99
C VAL A 64 -5.88 12.21 21.59
N ARG A 65 -7.06 11.79 22.06
CA ARG A 65 -7.36 10.37 22.28
C ARG A 65 -7.87 9.77 20.96
N ALA A 66 -7.32 8.61 20.61
CA ALA A 66 -7.75 7.84 19.46
C ALA A 66 -8.86 6.86 19.84
N GLU A 67 -9.69 6.49 18.89
CA GLU A 67 -10.55 5.30 18.94
C GLU A 67 -9.99 4.15 18.11
N VAL A 68 -9.14 4.49 17.16
CA VAL A 68 -8.39 3.55 16.34
C VAL A 68 -7.13 4.22 15.84
N VAL A 69 -6.05 3.45 15.69
CA VAL A 69 -4.81 3.88 15.05
C VAL A 69 -4.61 3.08 13.77
N PHE A 70 -4.65 3.76 12.63
CA PHE A 70 -4.29 3.20 11.34
C PHE A 70 -2.85 3.62 10.99
N HIS A 71 -1.94 2.67 10.91
CA HIS A 71 -0.55 2.94 10.60
C HIS A 71 -0.22 2.54 9.15
N LEU A 72 -0.09 3.56 8.27
CA LEU A 72 0.23 3.38 6.86
C LEU A 72 1.54 4.09 6.47
N ALA A 73 2.11 4.91 7.35
CA ALA A 73 3.36 5.62 7.08
C ALA A 73 4.52 4.64 6.89
N SER A 74 5.09 4.62 5.70
CA SER A 74 6.24 3.78 5.35
C SER A 74 6.84 4.25 4.03
N PRO A 75 8.15 4.14 3.80
CA PRO A 75 8.69 4.19 2.44
C PRO A 75 8.05 3.09 1.60
N VAL A 76 7.56 3.43 0.40
CA VAL A 76 6.88 2.46 -0.47
C VAL A 76 7.22 2.69 -1.94
N GLY A 77 6.96 1.66 -2.75
CA GLY A 77 7.19 1.66 -4.19
C GLY A 77 8.64 1.42 -4.58
N PRO A 78 8.87 0.86 -5.79
CA PRO A 78 10.21 0.47 -6.24
C PRO A 78 11.23 1.60 -6.17
N VAL A 79 10.87 2.81 -6.60
CA VAL A 79 11.75 3.99 -6.58
C VAL A 79 11.87 4.58 -5.17
N GLY A 80 10.76 4.65 -4.42
CA GLY A 80 10.76 5.19 -3.06
C GLY A 80 11.64 4.38 -2.11
N VAL A 81 11.61 3.06 -2.25
CA VAL A 81 12.46 2.13 -1.48
C VAL A 81 13.94 2.29 -1.87
N LEU A 82 14.26 2.36 -3.17
CA LEU A 82 15.65 2.59 -3.62
C LEU A 82 16.23 3.90 -3.07
N ASN A 83 15.46 4.97 -3.10
CA ASN A 83 15.90 6.29 -2.62
C ASN A 83 16.12 6.34 -1.09
N ARG A 84 15.64 5.36 -0.36
CA ARG A 84 15.73 5.28 1.12
C ARG A 84 16.61 4.13 1.61
N ALA A 85 17.33 3.44 0.73
CA ALA A 85 18.21 2.32 1.08
C ALA A 85 19.15 2.69 2.26
N GLY A 86 19.24 1.81 3.25
CA GLY A 86 20.00 2.01 4.49
C GLY A 86 19.25 2.80 5.58
N HIS A 87 18.07 3.35 5.30
CA HIS A 87 17.24 4.11 6.25
C HIS A 87 15.85 3.50 6.47
N ILE A 88 15.49 2.47 5.71
CA ILE A 88 14.13 1.89 5.71
C ILE A 88 13.84 1.19 7.03
N THR A 89 14.79 0.39 7.52
CA THR A 89 14.59 -0.42 8.73
C THR A 89 14.20 0.42 9.96
N PRO A 90 14.97 1.45 10.35
CA PRO A 90 14.59 2.28 11.48
C PRO A 90 13.27 3.06 11.23
N GLU A 91 13.01 3.49 10.01
CA GLU A 91 11.77 4.22 9.70
C GLU A 91 10.54 3.34 9.87
N VAL A 92 10.57 2.12 9.36
CA VAL A 92 9.45 1.17 9.44
C VAL A 92 9.24 0.69 10.87
N VAL A 93 10.29 0.16 11.52
CA VAL A 93 10.15 -0.47 12.84
C VAL A 93 9.79 0.56 13.93
N GLU A 94 10.46 1.72 13.93
CA GLU A 94 10.17 2.77 14.91
C GLU A 94 8.84 3.47 14.65
N GLY A 95 8.42 3.59 13.38
CA GLY A 95 7.11 4.10 13.02
C GLY A 95 5.99 3.21 13.56
N SER A 96 6.06 1.90 13.30
CA SER A 96 5.11 0.92 13.84
C SER A 96 5.12 0.91 15.37
N ARG A 97 6.29 1.02 16.00
CA ARG A 97 6.40 1.10 17.46
C ARG A 97 5.78 2.38 18.04
N ALA A 98 5.91 3.52 17.35
CA ALA A 98 5.27 4.77 17.76
C ALA A 98 3.74 4.64 17.73
N ALA A 99 3.19 4.10 16.64
CA ALA A 99 1.76 3.85 16.51
C ALA A 99 1.23 2.88 17.57
N ALA A 100 1.97 1.81 17.86
CA ALA A 100 1.63 0.86 18.92
C ALA A 100 1.55 1.53 20.30
N ARG A 101 2.52 2.41 20.65
CA ARG A 101 2.47 3.17 21.91
C ARG A 101 1.20 4.02 22.03
N TRP A 102 0.72 4.61 20.94
CA TRP A 102 -0.52 5.39 20.96
C TRP A 102 -1.75 4.51 21.16
N ALA A 103 -1.81 3.37 20.44
CA ALA A 103 -2.90 2.42 20.60
C ALA A 103 -2.97 1.86 22.04
N MET A 104 -1.83 1.49 22.62
CA MET A 104 -1.74 1.00 23.99
C MET A 104 -2.10 2.09 25.03
N ARG A 105 -1.63 3.35 24.83
CA ARG A 105 -1.98 4.49 25.70
C ARG A 105 -3.49 4.68 25.81
N ASP A 106 -4.18 4.58 24.66
CA ASP A 106 -5.61 4.85 24.56
C ASP A 106 -6.47 3.58 24.73
N GLN A 107 -5.84 2.40 24.78
CA GLN A 107 -6.47 1.07 24.86
C GLN A 107 -7.43 0.83 23.68
N VAL A 108 -6.94 1.08 22.46
CA VAL A 108 -7.72 0.99 21.22
C VAL A 108 -7.04 0.09 20.19
N PRO A 109 -7.81 -0.43 19.21
CA PRO A 109 -7.24 -1.22 18.13
C PRO A 109 -6.22 -0.46 17.29
N MET A 110 -5.18 -1.18 16.85
CA MET A 110 -4.22 -0.75 15.83
C MET A 110 -4.40 -1.59 14.57
N ILE A 111 -4.41 -0.94 13.42
CA ILE A 111 -4.34 -1.60 12.11
C ILE A 111 -3.02 -1.19 11.48
N ASP A 112 -2.10 -2.15 11.33
CA ASP A 112 -0.79 -1.92 10.69
C ASP A 112 -0.83 -2.41 9.24
N VAL A 113 -0.47 -1.53 8.31
CA VAL A 113 -0.41 -1.90 6.90
C VAL A 113 1.02 -2.34 6.55
N SER A 114 1.17 -3.65 6.48
CA SER A 114 2.37 -4.34 6.05
C SER A 114 2.43 -4.47 4.52
N THR A 115 2.88 -5.59 3.99
CA THR A 115 3.09 -5.79 2.56
C THR A 115 3.10 -7.28 2.20
N SER A 116 2.72 -7.62 0.96
CA SER A 116 2.94 -8.96 0.41
C SER A 116 4.42 -9.32 0.20
N GLU A 117 5.33 -8.34 0.31
CA GLU A 117 6.77 -8.61 0.18
C GLU A 117 7.31 -9.52 1.28
N VAL A 118 6.65 -9.61 2.44
CA VAL A 118 7.03 -10.51 3.55
C VAL A 118 7.05 -12.00 3.14
N TYR A 119 6.35 -12.37 2.07
CA TYR A 119 6.36 -13.73 1.54
C TYR A 119 7.63 -14.09 0.73
N GLY A 120 8.48 -13.12 0.41
CA GLY A 120 9.70 -13.32 -0.36
C GLY A 120 9.64 -12.73 -1.76
N GLY A 121 10.80 -12.63 -2.39
CA GLY A 121 10.98 -12.09 -3.74
C GLY A 121 10.88 -13.13 -4.86
N GLY A 122 10.97 -14.43 -4.54
CA GLY A 122 10.87 -15.53 -5.50
C GLY A 122 9.45 -15.82 -5.98
N ASP A 123 9.29 -16.74 -6.91
CA ASP A 123 7.99 -17.22 -7.36
C ASP A 123 7.33 -18.05 -6.25
N GLN A 124 6.42 -17.42 -5.53
CA GLN A 124 5.73 -18.04 -4.39
C GLN A 124 4.33 -18.56 -4.75
N GLY A 125 3.86 -18.33 -5.98
CA GLY A 125 2.52 -18.72 -6.39
C GLY A 125 1.43 -18.09 -5.51
N LEU A 126 0.50 -18.90 -5.01
CA LEU A 126 -0.60 -18.46 -4.14
C LEU A 126 -0.11 -18.33 -2.68
N CYS A 127 -0.13 -17.12 -2.15
CA CYS A 127 0.36 -16.79 -0.80
C CYS A 127 -0.78 -16.75 0.21
N ALA A 128 -0.79 -17.70 1.16
CA ALA A 128 -1.69 -17.69 2.31
C ALA A 128 -0.98 -17.18 3.56
N GLU A 129 -1.73 -16.69 4.56
CA GLU A 129 -1.17 -16.15 5.80
C GLU A 129 -0.43 -17.20 6.65
N THR A 130 -0.69 -18.48 6.41
CA THR A 130 0.00 -19.61 7.07
C THR A 130 1.34 -19.97 6.45
N MET A 131 1.68 -19.41 5.27
CA MET A 131 2.93 -19.73 4.59
C MET A 131 4.16 -19.17 5.33
N PRO A 132 5.34 -19.83 5.18
CA PRO A 132 6.60 -19.27 5.68
C PRO A 132 6.89 -17.89 5.12
N ARG A 133 7.56 -17.04 5.91
CA ARG A 133 8.11 -15.76 5.47
C ARG A 133 9.56 -16.01 5.03
N ILE A 134 9.86 -15.71 3.77
CA ILE A 134 11.14 -16.07 3.16
C ILE A 134 11.97 -14.79 3.00
N VAL A 135 13.15 -14.77 3.63
CA VAL A 135 14.17 -13.75 3.42
C VAL A 135 15.25 -14.34 2.51
N GLU A 136 15.35 -13.81 1.30
CA GLU A 136 16.33 -14.26 0.31
C GLU A 136 17.73 -13.74 0.62
N PRO A 137 18.81 -14.43 0.19
CA PRO A 137 20.15 -13.92 0.32
C PRO A 137 20.34 -12.69 -0.58
N GLY A 138 21.05 -11.68 -0.05
CA GLY A 138 21.35 -10.45 -0.77
C GLY A 138 21.38 -9.24 0.14
N ALA A 139 21.66 -8.08 -0.44
CA ALA A 139 21.76 -6.81 0.28
C ALA A 139 21.28 -5.64 -0.60
N TRP A 140 20.04 -5.66 -1.03
CA TRP A 140 19.42 -4.59 -1.82
C TRP A 140 18.25 -3.94 -1.08
N ALA A 141 17.89 -2.74 -1.46
CA ALA A 141 16.89 -1.90 -0.79
C ALA A 141 15.52 -2.58 -0.63
N ARG A 142 15.10 -3.38 -1.62
CA ARG A 142 13.85 -4.12 -1.55
C ARG A 142 13.86 -5.19 -0.46
N LEU A 143 15.01 -5.87 -0.25
CA LEU A 143 15.18 -6.83 0.82
C LEU A 143 15.18 -6.13 2.19
N GLU A 144 15.81 -4.96 2.30
CA GLU A 144 15.72 -4.15 3.52
C GLU A 144 14.27 -3.81 3.86
N TYR A 145 13.47 -3.36 2.87
CA TYR A 145 12.05 -3.07 3.06
C TYR A 145 11.25 -4.30 3.51
N GLN A 146 11.42 -5.43 2.83
CA GLN A 146 10.78 -6.70 3.17
C GLN A 146 11.10 -7.10 4.62
N THR A 147 12.38 -7.09 4.97
CA THR A 147 12.86 -7.50 6.29
C THR A 147 12.37 -6.54 7.38
N ALA A 148 12.38 -5.24 7.11
CA ALA A 148 11.87 -4.23 8.03
C ALA A 148 10.38 -4.41 8.32
N LYS A 149 9.56 -4.65 7.29
CA LYS A 149 8.13 -4.91 7.46
C LYS A 149 7.90 -6.21 8.22
N LEU A 150 8.62 -7.28 7.91
CA LEU A 150 8.53 -8.53 8.65
C LEU A 150 8.93 -8.36 10.13
N ALA A 151 10.01 -7.62 10.41
CA ALA A 151 10.42 -7.32 11.78
C ALA A 151 9.36 -6.53 12.54
N ALA A 152 8.72 -5.55 11.88
CA ALA A 152 7.61 -4.79 12.48
C ALA A 152 6.41 -5.70 12.80
N GLU A 153 5.99 -6.58 11.88
CA GLU A 153 4.92 -7.56 12.14
C GLU A 153 5.22 -8.43 13.37
N VAL A 154 6.44 -9.01 13.41
CA VAL A 154 6.85 -9.88 14.52
C VAL A 154 6.88 -9.10 15.83
N MET A 155 7.40 -7.87 15.83
CA MET A 155 7.41 -7.00 17.01
C MET A 155 5.99 -6.72 17.50
N LEU A 156 5.09 -6.29 16.62
CA LEU A 156 3.72 -5.91 16.96
C LEU A 156 2.93 -7.11 17.53
N LEU A 157 3.00 -8.25 16.84
CA LEU A 157 2.28 -9.48 17.26
C LEU A 157 2.79 -10.06 18.59
N ASN A 158 4.00 -9.73 19.02
CA ASN A 158 4.57 -10.12 20.30
C ASN A 158 4.52 -9.01 21.37
N THR A 159 3.93 -7.85 21.06
CA THR A 159 3.77 -6.77 22.03
C THR A 159 2.59 -7.09 22.95
N ALA A 160 2.86 -7.28 24.24
CA ALA A 160 1.82 -7.56 25.23
C ALA A 160 0.80 -6.41 25.28
N ASP A 161 -0.46 -6.76 25.52
CA ASP A 161 -1.59 -5.82 25.65
C ASP A 161 -1.87 -4.93 24.42
N LEU A 162 -1.26 -5.22 23.28
CA LEU A 162 -1.55 -4.53 22.02
C LEU A 162 -2.64 -5.29 21.24
N ASP A 163 -3.75 -4.62 20.97
CA ASP A 163 -4.81 -5.12 20.10
C ASP A 163 -4.49 -4.72 18.64
N VAL A 164 -3.78 -5.57 17.89
CA VAL A 164 -3.31 -5.26 16.52
C VAL A 164 -3.89 -6.18 15.46
N ARG A 165 -4.15 -5.65 14.25
CA ARG A 165 -4.38 -6.41 13.01
C ARG A 165 -3.33 -5.99 11.99
N ILE A 166 -2.75 -6.99 11.32
CA ILE A 166 -1.76 -6.78 10.26
C ILE A 166 -2.44 -6.95 8.90
N ILE A 167 -2.33 -5.96 8.05
CA ILE A 167 -2.86 -6.02 6.69
C ILE A 167 -1.71 -6.18 5.70
N ARG A 168 -1.80 -7.17 4.81
CA ARG A 168 -0.85 -7.39 3.72
C ARG A 168 -1.53 -7.16 2.37
N PRO A 169 -1.48 -5.92 1.84
CA PRO A 169 -2.05 -5.62 0.53
C PRO A 169 -1.20 -6.21 -0.59
N PHE A 170 -1.89 -6.68 -1.66
CA PHE A 170 -1.28 -7.18 -2.89
C PHE A 170 -1.57 -6.24 -4.06
N ASN A 171 -0.50 -5.75 -4.71
CA ASN A 171 -0.51 -4.97 -5.96
C ASN A 171 -1.67 -3.95 -6.06
N VAL A 172 -1.74 -3.05 -5.08
CA VAL A 172 -2.79 -2.03 -5.02
C VAL A 172 -2.62 -1.04 -6.16
N ALA A 173 -3.72 -0.71 -6.83
CA ALA A 173 -3.75 0.27 -7.92
C ALA A 173 -5.06 1.08 -7.89
N GLY A 174 -5.05 2.28 -8.47
CA GLY A 174 -6.23 3.14 -8.53
C GLY A 174 -5.91 4.64 -8.47
N PRO A 175 -6.93 5.49 -8.33
CA PRO A 175 -6.80 6.94 -8.22
C PRO A 175 -5.83 7.37 -7.12
N ARG A 176 -5.19 8.52 -7.27
CA ARG A 176 -4.20 9.12 -6.34
C ARG A 176 -2.89 8.33 -6.21
N GLN A 177 -2.66 7.28 -6.97
CA GLN A 177 -1.38 6.59 -7.00
C GLN A 177 -0.35 7.40 -7.80
N SER A 178 0.76 7.79 -7.17
CA SER A 178 1.78 8.61 -7.83
C SER A 178 2.58 7.81 -8.87
N PRO A 179 2.74 8.31 -10.10
CA PRO A 179 3.62 7.70 -11.09
C PRO A 179 5.11 7.77 -10.69
N ALA A 180 5.50 8.74 -9.86
CA ALA A 180 6.88 8.90 -9.37
C ALA A 180 7.34 7.77 -8.43
N GLY A 181 6.42 6.99 -7.87
CA GLY A 181 6.73 5.84 -7.01
C GLY A 181 7.28 4.61 -7.73
N GLY A 182 7.28 4.61 -9.07
CA GLY A 182 7.74 3.48 -9.89
C GLY A 182 6.69 2.36 -10.04
N PHE A 183 5.44 2.60 -9.65
CA PHE A 183 4.35 1.66 -9.83
C PHE A 183 3.92 1.57 -11.30
N VAL A 184 3.60 0.37 -11.77
CA VAL A 184 3.37 0.10 -13.19
C VAL A 184 2.17 0.85 -13.75
N LEU A 185 0.98 0.74 -13.15
CA LEU A 185 -0.24 1.32 -13.71
C LEU A 185 -0.19 2.85 -13.82
N PRO A 186 0.12 3.64 -12.77
CA PRO A 186 0.14 5.10 -12.91
C PRO A 186 1.24 5.58 -13.88
N ARG A 187 2.34 4.83 -14.03
CA ARG A 187 3.37 5.13 -15.03
C ARG A 187 2.85 4.92 -16.46
N LEU A 188 2.19 3.78 -16.74
CA LEU A 188 1.59 3.52 -18.04
C LEU A 188 0.52 4.56 -18.38
N VAL A 189 -0.34 4.91 -17.42
CA VAL A 189 -1.38 5.93 -17.59
C VAL A 189 -0.75 7.29 -17.90
N GLN A 190 0.28 7.71 -17.18
CA GLN A 190 0.96 8.97 -17.43
C GLN A 190 1.60 8.99 -18.83
N GLN A 191 2.28 7.93 -19.24
CA GLN A 191 2.87 7.80 -20.57
C GLN A 191 1.79 7.91 -21.65
N ALA A 192 0.68 7.17 -21.52
CA ALA A 192 -0.42 7.23 -22.46
C ALA A 192 -1.01 8.64 -22.59
N LEU A 193 -1.30 9.31 -21.48
CA LEU A 193 -1.88 10.67 -21.48
C LEU A 193 -0.93 11.75 -22.01
N THR A 194 0.38 11.51 -21.99
CA THR A 194 1.39 12.43 -22.52
C THR A 194 1.88 12.07 -23.93
N GLY A 195 1.23 11.09 -24.58
CA GLY A 195 1.56 10.66 -25.94
C GLY A 195 2.92 9.94 -26.06
N GLN A 196 3.41 9.38 -24.95
CA GLN A 196 4.65 8.61 -24.92
C GLN A 196 4.36 7.12 -25.08
N PRO A 197 5.29 6.33 -25.66
CA PRO A 197 5.16 4.88 -25.68
C PRO A 197 5.05 4.30 -24.25
N LEU A 198 4.15 3.34 -24.06
CA LEU A 198 3.99 2.63 -22.80
C LEU A 198 5.14 1.63 -22.62
N THR A 199 5.95 1.83 -21.60
CA THR A 199 7.12 0.98 -21.36
C THR A 199 6.79 -0.21 -20.46
N VAL A 200 7.04 -1.43 -20.93
CA VAL A 200 6.90 -2.67 -20.17
C VAL A 200 8.29 -3.23 -19.90
N TYR A 201 8.56 -3.58 -18.63
CA TYR A 201 9.86 -4.17 -18.28
C TYR A 201 9.96 -5.61 -18.75
N THR A 202 11.15 -5.95 -19.28
CA THR A 202 11.48 -7.32 -19.73
C THR A 202 11.19 -8.36 -18.63
N PRO A 203 10.57 -9.51 -18.91
CA PRO A 203 10.12 -9.99 -20.25
C PRO A 203 8.69 -9.53 -20.62
N GLY A 204 7.95 -8.81 -19.77
CA GLY A 204 6.56 -8.39 -19.99
C GLY A 204 5.53 -9.47 -19.70
N THR A 205 5.94 -10.72 -19.56
CA THR A 205 5.06 -11.87 -19.24
C THR A 205 4.78 -12.04 -17.77
N GLN A 206 5.57 -11.37 -16.89
CA GLN A 206 5.35 -11.42 -15.44
C GLN A 206 3.94 -10.97 -15.08
N ARG A 207 3.26 -11.75 -14.22
CA ARG A 207 1.86 -11.54 -13.87
C ARG A 207 1.70 -10.87 -12.52
N ARG A 208 0.65 -10.06 -12.38
CA ARG A 208 0.24 -9.42 -11.14
C ARG A 208 -1.28 -9.51 -10.98
N ALA A 209 -1.72 -9.71 -9.76
CA ALA A 209 -3.13 -9.63 -9.37
C ALA A 209 -3.40 -8.22 -8.84
N LEU A 210 -3.94 -7.32 -9.67
CA LEU A 210 -4.22 -5.94 -9.28
C LEU A 210 -5.43 -5.87 -8.36
N THR A 211 -5.35 -5.05 -7.33
CA THR A 211 -6.44 -4.80 -6.40
C THR A 211 -6.77 -3.32 -6.34
N HIS A 212 -8.03 -2.98 -6.50
CA HIS A 212 -8.46 -1.58 -6.43
C HIS A 212 -8.22 -1.00 -5.03
N VAL A 213 -7.73 0.24 -4.95
CA VAL A 213 -7.45 0.91 -3.67
C VAL A 213 -8.67 0.97 -2.75
N LEU A 214 -9.89 1.16 -3.28
CA LEU A 214 -11.09 1.19 -2.46
C LEU A 214 -11.45 -0.20 -1.91
N ASP A 215 -11.18 -1.30 -2.62
CA ASP A 215 -11.32 -2.65 -2.06
C ASP A 215 -10.36 -2.87 -0.89
N ILE A 216 -9.12 -2.35 -0.98
CA ILE A 216 -8.16 -2.40 0.13
C ILE A 216 -8.64 -1.57 1.32
N VAL A 217 -9.15 -0.37 1.09
CA VAL A 217 -9.71 0.49 2.15
C VAL A 217 -10.89 -0.18 2.84
N ASP A 218 -11.78 -0.82 2.07
CA ASP A 218 -12.89 -1.62 2.63
C ASP A 218 -12.38 -2.78 3.49
N GLY A 219 -11.29 -3.45 3.06
CA GLY A 219 -10.66 -4.51 3.85
C GLY A 219 -10.00 -4.02 5.14
N ILE A 220 -9.29 -2.89 5.09
CA ILE A 220 -8.72 -2.22 6.28
C ILE A 220 -9.83 -1.85 7.27
N TRP A 221 -10.90 -1.27 6.77
CA TRP A 221 -12.06 -0.90 7.58
C TRP A 221 -12.73 -2.11 8.25
N LEU A 222 -12.95 -3.19 7.49
CA LEU A 222 -13.52 -4.42 8.00
C LEU A 222 -12.60 -5.11 9.02
N ALA A 223 -11.29 -5.09 8.82
CA ALA A 223 -10.33 -5.61 9.78
C ALA A 223 -10.40 -4.87 11.12
N TRP A 224 -10.60 -3.54 11.10
CA TRP A 224 -10.86 -2.80 12.32
C TRP A 224 -12.19 -3.20 12.97
N ARG A 225 -13.26 -3.31 12.18
CA ARG A 225 -14.63 -3.50 12.72
C ARG A 225 -14.94 -4.92 13.16
N LYS A 226 -14.29 -5.94 12.56
CA LYS A 226 -14.63 -7.35 12.71
C LYS A 226 -13.43 -8.26 12.97
N GLY A 227 -12.21 -7.79 12.64
CA GLY A 227 -11.02 -8.62 12.74
C GLY A 227 -10.68 -8.97 14.17
N GLU A 228 -10.20 -10.19 14.37
CA GLU A 228 -9.69 -10.64 15.68
C GLU A 228 -8.36 -9.96 16.01
N ALA A 229 -8.11 -9.74 17.30
CA ALA A 229 -6.83 -9.23 17.79
C ALA A 229 -5.69 -10.19 17.43
N ASN A 230 -4.51 -9.63 17.16
CA ASN A 230 -3.29 -10.36 16.80
C ASN A 230 -3.45 -11.25 15.56
N ARG A 231 -4.24 -10.79 14.60
CA ARG A 231 -4.54 -11.49 13.36
C ARG A 231 -3.95 -10.76 12.15
N ASP A 232 -3.52 -11.51 11.16
CA ASP A 232 -3.04 -10.99 9.88
C ASP A 232 -4.01 -11.35 8.74
N TYR A 233 -4.15 -10.46 7.75
CA TYR A 233 -5.07 -10.60 6.64
C TYR A 233 -4.40 -10.21 5.32
N ASN A 234 -4.42 -11.11 4.34
CA ASN A 234 -4.09 -10.79 2.96
C ASN A 234 -5.28 -10.07 2.31
N LEU A 235 -5.02 -8.92 1.70
CA LEU A 235 -6.01 -8.22 0.89
C LEU A 235 -5.53 -8.15 -0.56
N GLY A 236 -6.19 -8.89 -1.44
CA GLY A 236 -5.84 -8.93 -2.85
C GLY A 236 -6.93 -9.61 -3.70
N ASN A 237 -7.02 -9.22 -4.97
CA ASN A 237 -8.01 -9.76 -5.90
C ASN A 237 -7.34 -10.71 -6.92
N PRO A 238 -7.33 -12.03 -6.70
CA PRO A 238 -6.74 -12.97 -7.66
C PRO A 238 -7.46 -12.98 -9.01
N GLY A 239 -8.74 -12.58 -9.06
CA GLY A 239 -9.53 -12.47 -10.30
C GLY A 239 -9.02 -11.42 -11.28
N ASN A 240 -8.24 -10.44 -10.81
CA ASN A 240 -7.64 -9.39 -11.64
C ASN A 240 -6.21 -9.71 -12.11
N THR A 241 -5.83 -10.98 -12.15
CA THR A 241 -4.49 -11.39 -12.60
C THR A 241 -4.31 -11.12 -14.10
N CYS A 242 -3.22 -10.47 -14.47
CA CYS A 242 -2.83 -10.24 -15.85
C CYS A 242 -1.30 -10.14 -15.98
N SER A 243 -0.77 -10.33 -17.20
CA SER A 243 0.62 -10.00 -17.51
C SER A 243 0.80 -8.48 -17.61
N MET A 244 2.03 -8.02 -17.43
CA MET A 244 2.33 -6.59 -17.57
C MET A 244 2.14 -6.11 -19.00
N MET A 245 2.39 -6.97 -19.98
CA MET A 245 2.10 -6.69 -21.39
C MET A 245 0.60 -6.51 -21.65
N ALA A 246 -0.24 -7.43 -21.14
CA ALA A 246 -1.69 -7.31 -21.26
C ALA A 246 -2.22 -6.04 -20.60
N LEU A 247 -1.71 -5.68 -19.42
CA LEU A 247 -2.07 -4.44 -18.74
C LEU A 247 -1.73 -3.20 -19.59
N ALA A 248 -0.55 -3.18 -20.22
CA ALA A 248 -0.15 -2.06 -21.06
C ALA A 248 -1.07 -1.90 -22.28
N HIS A 249 -1.43 -3.00 -22.94
CA HIS A 249 -2.38 -2.96 -24.06
C HIS A 249 -3.77 -2.49 -23.63
N GLU A 250 -4.29 -2.98 -22.49
CA GLU A 250 -5.58 -2.52 -21.96
C GLU A 250 -5.59 -1.01 -21.64
N VAL A 251 -4.48 -0.47 -21.11
CA VAL A 251 -4.34 0.98 -20.89
C VAL A 251 -4.28 1.72 -22.22
N ALA A 252 -3.49 1.23 -23.20
CA ALA A 252 -3.39 1.82 -24.53
C ALA A 252 -4.78 1.89 -25.21
N ASP A 253 -5.52 0.79 -25.19
CA ASP A 253 -6.87 0.70 -25.78
C ASP A 253 -7.83 1.67 -25.10
N TYR A 254 -7.79 1.79 -23.77
CA TYR A 254 -8.68 2.66 -23.01
C TYR A 254 -8.46 4.15 -23.31
N VAL A 255 -7.22 4.58 -23.56
CA VAL A 255 -6.92 6.00 -23.86
C VAL A 255 -7.03 6.36 -25.33
N GLY A 256 -7.31 5.40 -26.23
CA GLY A 256 -7.50 5.65 -27.65
C GLY A 256 -6.29 5.32 -28.52
N GLY A 257 -5.38 4.49 -28.02
CA GLY A 257 -4.22 3.98 -28.74
C GLY A 257 -2.90 4.64 -28.31
N ALA A 258 -1.95 3.78 -27.96
CA ALA A 258 -0.57 4.19 -27.68
C ALA A 258 0.35 3.01 -27.98
N ASP A 259 1.58 3.27 -28.43
CA ASP A 259 2.57 2.23 -28.68
C ASP A 259 3.03 1.59 -27.39
N VAL A 260 3.26 0.27 -27.40
CA VAL A 260 3.81 -0.48 -26.26
C VAL A 260 5.22 -0.94 -26.59
N THR A 261 6.19 -0.62 -25.74
CA THR A 261 7.61 -0.93 -25.95
C THR A 261 8.17 -1.70 -24.77
N VAL A 262 8.92 -2.77 -25.03
CA VAL A 262 9.64 -3.53 -24.01
C VAL A 262 10.99 -2.88 -23.75
N VAL A 263 11.32 -2.66 -22.47
CA VAL A 263 12.58 -2.03 -22.03
C VAL A 263 13.28 -2.86 -20.95
N ASP A 264 14.61 -2.80 -20.93
CA ASP A 264 15.39 -3.40 -19.86
C ASP A 264 15.38 -2.48 -18.62
N PRO A 265 14.81 -2.91 -17.48
CA PRO A 265 14.77 -2.06 -16.28
C PRO A 265 16.14 -1.81 -15.68
N VAL A 266 17.14 -2.67 -15.88
CA VAL A 266 18.50 -2.48 -15.38
C VAL A 266 19.15 -1.26 -16.02
N GLY A 267 18.92 -1.04 -17.32
CA GLY A 267 19.39 0.16 -18.02
C GLY A 267 18.77 1.46 -17.50
N LEU A 268 17.57 1.39 -16.89
CA LEU A 268 16.85 2.57 -16.36
C LEU A 268 17.14 2.85 -14.88
N HIS A 269 17.31 1.81 -14.08
CA HIS A 269 17.35 1.90 -12.60
C HIS A 269 18.66 1.39 -12.00
N GLY A 270 19.58 0.87 -12.81
CA GLY A 270 20.83 0.26 -12.38
C GLY A 270 20.69 -1.18 -11.89
N GLU A 271 21.82 -1.82 -11.63
CA GLU A 271 21.90 -3.26 -11.25
C GLU A 271 21.22 -3.59 -9.91
N GLN A 272 20.99 -2.59 -9.07
CA GLN A 272 20.29 -2.75 -7.79
C GLN A 272 18.77 -2.94 -7.96
N PHE A 273 18.24 -2.66 -9.14
CA PHE A 273 16.83 -2.92 -9.44
C PHE A 273 16.58 -4.42 -9.59
N LYS A 274 15.64 -4.95 -8.83
CA LYS A 274 15.17 -6.34 -8.94
C LYS A 274 13.67 -6.34 -9.19
N GLU A 275 13.26 -6.93 -10.30
CA GLU A 275 11.85 -7.13 -10.61
C GLU A 275 11.24 -8.11 -9.59
N ALA A 276 9.98 -7.86 -9.22
CA ALA A 276 9.25 -8.76 -8.34
C ALA A 276 8.91 -10.07 -9.07
N ALA A 277 9.12 -11.20 -8.41
CA ALA A 277 8.58 -12.47 -8.85
C ALA A 277 7.05 -12.54 -8.71
N GLU A 278 6.44 -13.58 -9.26
CA GLU A 278 5.00 -13.78 -9.23
C GLU A 278 4.53 -14.19 -7.82
N LYS A 279 3.62 -13.40 -7.27
CA LYS A 279 2.91 -13.67 -6.01
C LYS A 279 1.44 -13.35 -6.19
N PHE A 280 0.58 -14.28 -5.80
CA PHE A 280 -0.86 -14.11 -5.89
C PHE A 280 -1.49 -14.18 -4.49
N PRO A 281 -2.49 -13.34 -4.19
CA PRO A 281 -3.13 -13.35 -2.88
C PRO A 281 -4.04 -14.57 -2.70
N ASP A 282 -3.87 -15.32 -1.62
CA ASP A 282 -4.95 -16.08 -1.03
C ASP A 282 -5.66 -15.17 -0.02
N ALA A 283 -6.85 -14.74 -0.35
CA ALA A 283 -7.66 -13.85 0.48
C ALA A 283 -8.75 -14.61 1.27
N THR A 284 -8.68 -15.94 1.31
CA THR A 284 -9.71 -16.78 1.94
C THR A 284 -9.99 -16.36 3.37
N ARG A 285 -8.95 -16.02 4.15
CA ARG A 285 -9.11 -15.56 5.52
C ARG A 285 -9.92 -14.27 5.61
N ALA A 286 -9.58 -13.25 4.83
CA ALA A 286 -10.31 -11.98 4.81
C ALA A 286 -11.78 -12.18 4.36
N ILE A 287 -12.02 -13.08 3.40
CA ILE A 287 -13.36 -13.41 2.94
C ILE A 287 -14.18 -14.06 4.07
N THR A 288 -13.63 -15.06 4.73
CA THR A 288 -14.37 -15.87 5.71
C THR A 288 -14.55 -15.17 7.06
N GLU A 289 -13.51 -14.49 7.55
CA GLU A 289 -13.53 -13.89 8.88
C GLU A 289 -14.09 -12.46 8.88
N LEU A 290 -13.79 -11.65 7.82
CA LEU A 290 -14.24 -10.27 7.74
C LEU A 290 -15.50 -10.08 6.88
N GLY A 291 -15.82 -11.05 6.01
CA GLY A 291 -16.81 -10.89 4.94
C GLY A 291 -16.34 -9.91 3.87
N TRP A 292 -15.02 -9.80 3.67
CA TRP A 292 -14.44 -8.93 2.65
C TRP A 292 -14.49 -9.58 1.27
N HIS A 293 -14.98 -8.84 0.26
CA HIS A 293 -15.03 -9.31 -1.12
C HIS A 293 -14.52 -8.20 -2.04
N PRO A 294 -13.38 -8.40 -2.74
CA PRO A 294 -12.93 -7.44 -3.74
C PRO A 294 -13.91 -7.46 -4.93
N SER A 295 -14.47 -6.31 -5.27
CA SER A 295 -15.57 -6.22 -6.22
C SER A 295 -15.21 -5.50 -7.52
N ARG A 296 -14.12 -4.73 -7.51
CA ARG A 296 -13.77 -3.88 -8.66
C ARG A 296 -12.89 -4.64 -9.64
N SER A 297 -13.29 -4.63 -10.91
CA SER A 297 -12.57 -5.29 -12.00
C SER A 297 -11.30 -4.53 -12.39
N ARG A 298 -10.41 -5.19 -13.15
CA ARG A 298 -9.21 -4.56 -13.70
C ARG A 298 -9.54 -3.41 -14.63
N GLN A 299 -10.60 -3.52 -15.43
CA GLN A 299 -11.10 -2.45 -16.28
C GLN A 299 -11.51 -1.22 -15.45
N GLN A 300 -12.18 -1.43 -14.33
CA GLN A 300 -12.55 -0.35 -13.41
C GLN A 300 -11.30 0.31 -12.81
N ILE A 301 -10.29 -0.47 -12.41
CA ILE A 301 -9.02 0.06 -11.90
C ILE A 301 -8.36 0.98 -12.94
N ILE A 302 -8.32 0.55 -14.21
CA ILE A 302 -7.74 1.34 -15.31
C ILE A 302 -8.55 2.63 -15.52
N ALA A 303 -9.88 2.50 -15.65
CA ALA A 303 -10.77 3.62 -15.86
C ALA A 303 -10.62 4.69 -14.79
N ASP A 304 -10.76 4.31 -13.52
CA ASP A 304 -10.69 5.25 -12.38
C ASP A 304 -9.30 5.90 -12.27
N THR A 305 -8.23 5.17 -12.62
CA THR A 305 -6.87 5.73 -12.62
C THR A 305 -6.66 6.75 -13.74
N VAL A 306 -7.16 6.45 -14.95
CA VAL A 306 -7.08 7.37 -16.11
C VAL A 306 -7.92 8.61 -15.88
N GLU A 307 -9.15 8.46 -15.41
CA GLU A 307 -10.04 9.59 -15.15
C GLU A 307 -9.49 10.54 -14.08
N TRP A 308 -8.89 9.99 -13.04
CA TRP A 308 -8.23 10.82 -12.01
C TRP A 308 -6.98 11.54 -12.52
N ALA A 309 -6.25 10.95 -13.48
CA ALA A 309 -5.00 11.50 -14.00
C ALA A 309 -5.19 12.55 -15.11
N ARG A 310 -6.39 12.65 -15.72
CA ARG A 310 -6.78 13.69 -16.69
C ARG A 310 -7.03 15.04 -16.03
#